data_b6b045ac1e9932fb7858db5dc4b830ea
#
_entry.id   b6b045ac1e9932fb7858db5dc4b830ea
#
_cell.length_a   1.000
_cell.length_b   1.000
_cell.length_c   1.000
_cell.angle_alpha   90.00
_cell.angle_beta   90.00
_cell.angle_gamma   90.00
#
_symmetry.space_group_name_H-M   'P 1'
#
loop_
_entity.id
_entity.type
_entity.pdbx_description
1 polymer ?
#
loop_
_entity_poly.entity_id
_entity_poly.type
_entity_poly.pdbx_seq_one_letter_code
_entity_poly.pdbx_strand_id
1 'polypeptide(L)'
;MSYKRRQTREVSIGNIKIGGNNPIAVQSMTNTDTRDAAKTIEQIKRLEEAGCDAVRVAVPDMIAAKKLGEIKKGINIPLIADIHFDYKLALEAIDQGVDGIRINPGNIGSVDRVKAVVEKCKEKNIKIRIGVNGGSLEKHLLKKYGSATPEALVESAMEHIKILEDLEFYNIVISLKSSDIYTAVQAYTLMSEKVDYPLHLGITEAGGIKKGTIKSSIGIGSLLMQGIGDTIRISLTGDPVEEVHVGKDILRSLNLLNDKIKIVSCPTCGRCNIDLISVANEVEEKIKNIDKNMTVAIMGCAVNGPGEAREADLGIAGGKGEGLLFRKGEIVRKIKGDSLVEELLEEIDKF
;
A
#
# COMPACT_ATOMS: atom_id res chain seq x y z
N MET A 1 -0.61 5.47 -20.46
CA MET A 1 0.84 5.12 -20.43
C MET A 1 1.02 4.00 -19.43
N SER A 2 1.60 2.87 -19.83
CA SER A 2 1.97 1.82 -18.86
C SER A 2 3.32 2.21 -18.25
N TYR A 3 3.36 2.38 -16.94
CA TYR A 3 4.63 2.58 -16.24
C TYR A 3 5.48 1.31 -16.40
N LYS A 4 6.71 1.46 -16.93
CA LYS A 4 7.64 0.33 -16.99
C LYS A 4 8.15 0.10 -15.56
N ARG A 5 7.65 -0.95 -14.91
CA ARG A 5 8.12 -1.33 -13.58
C ARG A 5 9.57 -1.81 -13.63
N ARG A 6 10.34 -1.45 -12.60
CA ARG A 6 11.68 -1.97 -12.35
C ARG A 6 11.60 -3.51 -12.23
N GLN A 7 12.50 -4.22 -12.88
CA GLN A 7 12.62 -5.66 -12.70
C GLN A 7 13.24 -5.94 -11.33
N THR A 8 12.55 -6.74 -10.52
CA THR A 8 12.99 -7.17 -9.20
C THR A 8 12.92 -8.69 -9.09
N ARG A 9 13.63 -9.25 -8.12
CA ARG A 9 13.48 -10.66 -7.74
C ARG A 9 12.06 -10.90 -7.25
N GLU A 10 11.55 -12.10 -7.46
CA GLU A 10 10.30 -12.53 -6.86
C GLU A 10 10.57 -13.07 -5.45
N VAL A 11 9.79 -12.62 -4.47
CA VAL A 11 9.86 -13.05 -3.07
C VAL A 11 8.47 -13.48 -2.62
N SER A 12 8.37 -14.66 -2.01
CA SER A 12 7.10 -15.14 -1.44
C SER A 12 6.90 -14.68 -0.01
N ILE A 13 5.66 -14.36 0.34
CA ILE A 13 5.21 -14.03 1.71
C ILE A 13 3.96 -14.87 1.96
N GLY A 14 4.10 -16.00 2.63
CA GLY A 14 2.98 -16.93 2.75
C GLY A 14 2.44 -17.33 1.38
N ASN A 15 1.17 -17.03 1.14
CA ASN A 15 0.46 -17.35 -0.10
C ASN A 15 0.54 -16.27 -1.19
N ILE A 16 1.19 -15.13 -0.94
CA ILE A 16 1.36 -14.07 -1.95
C ILE A 16 2.80 -13.97 -2.45
N LYS A 17 2.95 -13.49 -3.68
CA LYS A 17 4.23 -13.19 -4.32
C LYS A 17 4.37 -11.71 -4.54
N ILE A 18 5.54 -11.17 -4.28
CA ILE A 18 5.89 -9.76 -4.47
C ILE A 18 7.14 -9.63 -5.34
N GLY A 19 7.32 -8.49 -5.97
CA GLY A 19 8.41 -8.30 -6.93
C GLY A 19 8.11 -8.92 -8.29
N GLY A 20 9.06 -8.87 -9.19
CA GLY A 20 8.86 -9.28 -10.57
C GLY A 20 7.69 -8.54 -11.23
N ASN A 21 6.79 -9.30 -11.85
CA ASN A 21 5.58 -8.77 -12.47
C ASN A 21 4.32 -8.91 -11.59
N ASN A 22 4.48 -9.33 -10.33
CA ASN A 22 3.34 -9.51 -9.43
C ASN A 22 2.68 -8.16 -9.08
N PRO A 23 1.38 -8.14 -8.72
CA PRO A 23 0.70 -6.94 -8.25
C PRO A 23 1.42 -6.29 -7.07
N ILE A 24 1.28 -4.99 -6.92
CA ILE A 24 1.82 -4.26 -5.78
C ILE A 24 0.93 -4.53 -4.57
N ALA A 25 1.49 -5.15 -3.54
CA ALA A 25 0.73 -5.53 -2.35
C ALA A 25 0.60 -4.37 -1.35
N VAL A 26 -0.59 -4.20 -0.80
CA VAL A 26 -0.87 -3.24 0.29
C VAL A 26 -0.71 -3.95 1.63
N GLN A 27 0.26 -3.52 2.42
CA GLN A 27 0.49 -4.00 3.77
C GLN A 27 0.00 -2.97 4.79
N SER A 28 -0.66 -3.42 5.87
CA SER A 28 -0.91 -2.59 7.06
C SER A 28 -0.24 -3.17 8.30
N MET A 29 -0.46 -2.55 9.45
CA MET A 29 0.08 -2.98 10.73
C MET A 29 -0.96 -2.76 11.82
N THR A 30 -1.14 -3.78 12.69
CA THR A 30 -2.04 -3.63 13.83
C THR A 30 -1.51 -2.60 14.83
N ASN A 31 -2.43 -1.96 15.53
CA ASN A 31 -2.16 -1.09 16.68
C ASN A 31 -2.67 -1.69 18.01
N THR A 32 -3.16 -2.93 17.97
CA THR A 32 -3.52 -3.71 19.15
C THR A 32 -2.28 -4.23 19.88
N ASP A 33 -2.42 -4.55 21.16
CA ASP A 33 -1.40 -5.30 21.88
C ASP A 33 -1.37 -6.75 21.39
N THR A 34 -0.27 -7.18 20.80
CA THR A 34 -0.12 -8.52 20.21
C THR A 34 -0.25 -9.65 21.27
N ARG A 35 -0.10 -9.34 22.56
CA ARG A 35 -0.36 -10.28 23.66
C ARG A 35 -1.84 -10.63 23.81
N ASP A 36 -2.73 -9.74 23.35
CA ASP A 36 -4.18 -10.00 23.21
C ASP A 36 -4.46 -10.52 21.80
N ALA A 37 -4.32 -11.84 21.63
CA ALA A 37 -4.50 -12.47 20.33
C ALA A 37 -5.91 -12.27 19.76
N ALA A 38 -6.94 -12.31 20.62
CA ALA A 38 -8.33 -12.17 20.17
C ALA A 38 -8.60 -10.80 19.54
N LYS A 39 -8.22 -9.71 20.21
CA LYS A 39 -8.35 -8.35 19.66
C LYS A 39 -7.49 -8.14 18.42
N THR A 40 -6.31 -8.74 18.39
CA THR A 40 -5.41 -8.65 17.23
C THR A 40 -6.00 -9.37 16.02
N ILE A 41 -6.57 -10.57 16.20
CA ILE A 41 -7.28 -11.31 15.15
C ILE A 41 -8.48 -10.51 14.63
N GLU A 42 -9.30 -9.95 15.53
CA GLU A 42 -10.46 -9.12 15.16
C GLU A 42 -10.03 -7.93 14.28
N GLN A 43 -8.99 -7.21 14.69
CA GLN A 43 -8.47 -6.10 13.89
C GLN A 43 -7.92 -6.56 12.54
N ILE A 44 -7.21 -7.69 12.48
CA ILE A 44 -6.68 -8.22 11.22
C ILE A 44 -7.81 -8.61 10.27
N LYS A 45 -8.89 -9.21 10.76
CA LYS A 45 -10.08 -9.53 9.93
C LYS A 45 -10.69 -8.27 9.30
N ARG A 46 -10.78 -7.17 10.05
CA ARG A 46 -11.22 -5.89 9.49
C ARG A 46 -10.26 -5.37 8.39
N LEU A 47 -8.95 -5.60 8.55
CA LEU A 47 -7.97 -5.28 7.52
C LEU A 47 -8.11 -6.18 6.29
N GLU A 48 -8.39 -7.48 6.47
CA GLU A 48 -8.70 -8.41 5.39
C GLU A 48 -9.92 -7.96 4.58
N GLU A 49 -11.01 -7.60 5.26
CA GLU A 49 -12.24 -7.08 4.66
C GLU A 49 -12.00 -5.80 3.86
N ALA A 50 -11.08 -4.93 4.32
CA ALA A 50 -10.65 -3.75 3.58
C ALA A 50 -9.73 -4.05 2.39
N GLY A 51 -9.33 -5.31 2.20
CA GLY A 51 -8.47 -5.77 1.11
C GLY A 51 -6.96 -5.62 1.39
N CYS A 52 -6.54 -5.70 2.66
CA CYS A 52 -5.13 -5.77 3.02
C CYS A 52 -4.52 -7.08 2.52
N ASP A 53 -3.36 -7.01 1.84
CA ASP A 53 -2.72 -8.18 1.26
C ASP A 53 -1.77 -8.90 2.23
N ALA A 54 -1.23 -8.20 3.24
CA ALA A 54 -0.39 -8.76 4.29
C ALA A 54 -0.43 -7.87 5.54
N VAL A 55 -0.34 -8.45 6.72
CA VAL A 55 -0.36 -7.69 7.97
C VAL A 55 0.95 -7.84 8.75
N ARG A 56 1.36 -6.76 9.42
CA ARG A 56 2.49 -6.76 10.35
C ARG A 56 1.99 -6.54 11.77
N VAL A 57 2.57 -7.27 12.73
CA VAL A 57 2.31 -7.11 14.16
C VAL A 57 3.61 -6.82 14.92
N ALA A 58 3.54 -6.01 15.96
CA ALA A 58 4.69 -5.75 16.83
C ALA A 58 4.95 -6.95 17.75
N VAL A 59 6.22 -7.28 17.97
CA VAL A 59 6.63 -8.34 18.91
C VAL A 59 7.55 -7.76 19.97
N PRO A 60 6.98 -7.13 21.01
CA PRO A 60 7.77 -6.44 22.03
C PRO A 60 8.47 -7.40 22.99
N ASP A 61 7.92 -8.59 23.23
CA ASP A 61 8.42 -9.57 24.19
C ASP A 61 8.04 -11.03 23.83
N MET A 62 8.50 -11.97 24.64
CA MET A 62 8.28 -13.40 24.44
C MET A 62 6.79 -13.80 24.59
N ILE A 63 6.00 -13.06 25.37
CA ILE A 63 4.57 -13.33 25.53
C ILE A 63 3.88 -13.04 24.21
N ALA A 64 4.14 -11.89 23.60
CA ALA A 64 3.63 -11.54 22.27
C ALA A 64 4.12 -12.54 21.20
N ALA A 65 5.40 -12.93 21.22
CA ALA A 65 5.95 -13.90 20.27
C ALA A 65 5.19 -15.22 20.29
N LYS A 66 4.90 -15.77 21.48
CA LYS A 66 4.13 -17.02 21.64
C LYS A 66 2.67 -16.93 21.21
N LYS A 67 2.10 -15.73 21.11
CA LYS A 67 0.73 -15.52 20.63
C LYS A 67 0.62 -15.51 19.10
N LEU A 68 1.71 -15.43 18.38
CA LEU A 68 1.70 -15.36 16.92
C LEU A 68 1.09 -16.61 16.27
N GLY A 69 1.29 -17.80 16.85
CA GLY A 69 0.69 -19.05 16.33
C GLY A 69 -0.83 -19.09 16.46
N GLU A 70 -1.38 -18.50 17.55
CA GLU A 70 -2.82 -18.33 17.73
C GLU A 70 -3.37 -17.32 16.72
N ILE A 71 -2.68 -16.18 16.56
CA ILE A 71 -3.05 -15.14 15.61
C ILE A 71 -3.03 -15.71 14.18
N LYS A 72 -1.95 -16.40 13.78
CA LYS A 72 -1.79 -16.97 12.45
C LYS A 72 -2.90 -17.93 12.05
N LYS A 73 -3.40 -18.73 13.01
CA LYS A 73 -4.51 -19.67 12.78
C LYS A 73 -5.87 -18.97 12.63
N GLY A 74 -6.00 -17.74 13.12
CA GLY A 74 -7.25 -16.98 13.12
C GLY A 74 -7.41 -16.04 11.91
N ILE A 75 -6.44 -15.99 11.00
CA ILE A 75 -6.38 -15.05 9.87
C ILE A 75 -6.06 -15.76 8.56
N ASN A 76 -6.38 -15.13 7.42
CA ASN A 76 -6.16 -15.70 6.08
C ASN A 76 -4.99 -15.05 5.32
N ILE A 77 -4.62 -13.80 5.67
CA ILE A 77 -3.53 -13.09 5.02
C ILE A 77 -2.17 -13.39 5.69
N PRO A 78 -1.07 -13.20 4.98
CA PRO A 78 0.29 -13.38 5.53
C PRO A 78 0.56 -12.51 6.76
N LEU A 79 1.17 -13.13 7.78
CA LEU A 79 1.55 -12.52 9.04
C LEU A 79 3.04 -12.20 9.07
N ILE A 80 3.41 -10.96 9.37
CA ILE A 80 4.79 -10.49 9.46
C ILE A 80 5.07 -10.04 10.90
N ALA A 81 6.10 -10.61 11.53
CA ALA A 81 6.54 -10.21 12.86
C ALA A 81 7.56 -9.06 12.79
N ASP A 82 7.30 -7.98 13.55
CA ASP A 82 8.20 -6.82 13.66
C ASP A 82 9.07 -6.95 14.90
N ILE A 83 10.35 -7.23 14.72
CA ILE A 83 11.31 -7.50 15.78
C ILE A 83 12.45 -6.50 15.68
N HIS A 84 12.81 -5.85 16.79
CA HIS A 84 13.78 -4.77 16.78
C HIS A 84 15.19 -5.21 17.23
N PHE A 85 15.33 -5.92 18.37
CA PHE A 85 16.64 -6.11 19.00
C PHE A 85 16.93 -7.54 19.45
N ASP A 86 15.93 -8.33 19.84
CA ASP A 86 16.14 -9.66 20.40
C ASP A 86 15.94 -10.76 19.37
N TYR A 87 17.03 -11.44 18.99
CA TYR A 87 17.02 -12.56 18.06
C TYR A 87 16.15 -13.74 18.54
N LYS A 88 15.98 -13.92 19.87
CA LYS A 88 15.14 -14.99 20.43
C LYS A 88 13.69 -14.80 20.08
N LEU A 89 13.21 -13.55 20.00
CA LEU A 89 11.87 -13.23 19.55
C LEU A 89 11.68 -13.58 18.07
N ALA A 90 12.75 -13.38 17.26
CA ALA A 90 12.72 -13.78 15.85
C ALA A 90 12.63 -15.31 15.71
N LEU A 91 13.42 -16.07 16.47
CA LEU A 91 13.37 -17.52 16.46
C LEU A 91 12.01 -18.05 16.90
N GLU A 92 11.44 -17.51 17.97
CA GLU A 92 10.10 -17.91 18.44
C GLU A 92 9.03 -17.55 17.40
N ALA A 93 9.05 -16.34 16.84
CA ALA A 93 8.09 -15.93 15.81
C ALA A 93 8.10 -16.89 14.60
N ILE A 94 9.29 -17.33 14.17
CA ILE A 94 9.45 -18.31 13.08
C ILE A 94 8.83 -19.66 13.48
N ASP A 95 9.05 -20.12 14.72
CA ASP A 95 8.46 -21.37 15.24
C ASP A 95 6.94 -21.31 15.31
N GLN A 96 6.40 -20.14 15.59
CA GLN A 96 4.95 -19.89 15.61
C GLN A 96 4.33 -19.79 14.20
N GLY A 97 5.13 -19.88 13.14
CA GLY A 97 4.66 -19.99 11.75
C GLY A 97 4.30 -18.69 11.09
N VAL A 98 4.99 -17.59 11.40
CA VAL A 98 4.85 -16.33 10.65
C VAL A 98 5.39 -16.48 9.22
N ASP A 99 4.87 -15.69 8.29
CA ASP A 99 5.24 -15.76 6.86
C ASP A 99 6.43 -14.83 6.54
N GLY A 100 6.81 -13.97 7.46
CA GLY A 100 7.95 -13.07 7.31
C GLY A 100 8.33 -12.41 8.63
N ILE A 101 9.56 -11.94 8.68
CA ILE A 101 10.04 -11.12 9.80
C ILE A 101 10.59 -9.79 9.30
N ARG A 102 10.44 -8.74 10.10
CA ARG A 102 11.13 -7.47 9.88
C ARG A 102 12.19 -7.31 10.96
N ILE A 103 13.42 -7.23 10.53
CA ILE A 103 14.59 -7.00 11.39
C ILE A 103 15.60 -6.09 10.69
N ASN A 104 16.53 -5.54 11.47
CA ASN A 104 17.77 -5.02 10.94
C ASN A 104 18.90 -5.94 11.45
N PRO A 105 19.55 -6.74 10.59
CA PRO A 105 20.53 -7.74 11.02
C PRO A 105 21.61 -7.20 11.94
N GLY A 106 22.12 -5.99 11.67
CA GLY A 106 23.12 -5.35 12.53
C GLY A 106 22.64 -4.97 13.93
N ASN A 107 21.33 -4.98 14.20
CA ASN A 107 20.76 -4.59 15.49
C ASN A 107 20.37 -5.76 16.39
N ILE A 108 20.32 -6.99 15.86
CA ILE A 108 19.87 -8.17 16.63
C ILE A 108 20.98 -8.93 17.33
N GLY A 109 22.23 -8.44 17.24
CA GLY A 109 23.35 -8.92 18.03
C GLY A 109 24.55 -9.42 17.20
N SER A 110 25.28 -10.41 17.75
CA SER A 110 26.46 -10.96 17.09
C SER A 110 26.14 -11.71 15.79
N VAL A 111 27.17 -11.92 14.97
CA VAL A 111 27.07 -12.69 13.71
C VAL A 111 26.42 -14.07 13.94
N ASP A 112 26.76 -14.76 15.02
CA ASP A 112 26.17 -16.08 15.35
C ASP A 112 24.66 -16.00 15.58
N ARG A 113 24.18 -14.91 16.21
CA ARG A 113 22.74 -14.69 16.42
C ARG A 113 22.00 -14.42 15.10
N VAL A 114 22.61 -13.61 14.24
CA VAL A 114 22.07 -13.37 12.89
C VAL A 114 22.04 -14.67 12.10
N LYS A 115 23.13 -15.46 12.16
CA LYS A 115 23.21 -16.76 11.49
C LYS A 115 22.11 -17.71 11.95
N ALA A 116 21.86 -17.82 13.25
CA ALA A 116 20.80 -18.69 13.78
C ALA A 116 19.42 -18.29 13.25
N VAL A 117 19.12 -16.99 13.15
CA VAL A 117 17.85 -16.49 12.56
C VAL A 117 17.77 -16.80 11.07
N VAL A 118 18.87 -16.56 10.33
CA VAL A 118 18.95 -16.80 8.88
C VAL A 118 18.77 -18.28 8.54
N GLU A 119 19.46 -19.19 9.26
CA GLU A 119 19.33 -20.63 9.07
C GLU A 119 17.86 -21.08 9.25
N LYS A 120 17.23 -20.58 10.31
CA LYS A 120 15.82 -20.90 10.56
C LYS A 120 14.87 -20.31 9.51
N CYS A 121 15.16 -19.10 9.01
CA CYS A 121 14.43 -18.53 7.88
C CYS A 121 14.58 -19.34 6.60
N LYS A 122 15.79 -19.88 6.32
CA LYS A 122 16.04 -20.78 5.19
C LYS A 122 15.23 -22.07 5.32
N GLU A 123 15.27 -22.71 6.50
CA GLU A 123 14.55 -23.95 6.79
C GLU A 123 13.04 -23.82 6.55
N LYS A 124 12.46 -22.72 7.00
CA LYS A 124 11.01 -22.45 6.92
C LYS A 124 10.58 -21.62 5.70
N ASN A 125 11.51 -21.28 4.81
CA ASN A 125 11.29 -20.41 3.64
C ASN A 125 10.65 -19.07 4.01
N ILE A 126 11.10 -18.45 5.09
CA ILE A 126 10.58 -17.17 5.60
C ILE A 126 11.43 -16.04 5.07
N LYS A 127 10.78 -14.97 4.57
CA LYS A 127 11.50 -13.79 4.12
C LYS A 127 11.94 -12.89 5.27
N ILE A 128 13.04 -12.18 5.04
CA ILE A 128 13.52 -11.11 5.94
C ILE A 128 13.28 -9.76 5.25
N ARG A 129 12.59 -8.84 5.94
CA ARG A 129 12.56 -7.44 5.51
C ARG A 129 13.52 -6.62 6.35
N ILE A 130 14.49 -6.02 5.67
CA ILE A 130 15.36 -4.99 6.20
C ILE A 130 14.57 -3.68 6.27
N GLY A 131 14.50 -3.06 7.45
CA GLY A 131 13.67 -1.86 7.66
C GLY A 131 14.47 -0.70 8.23
N VAL A 132 15.19 0.02 7.38
CA VAL A 132 15.92 1.24 7.79
C VAL A 132 14.94 2.39 7.97
N ASN A 133 15.10 3.13 9.07
CA ASN A 133 14.35 4.35 9.36
C ASN A 133 15.33 5.48 9.70
N GLY A 134 15.08 6.67 9.18
CA GLY A 134 15.91 7.83 9.43
C GLY A 134 16.10 8.17 10.91
N GLY A 135 15.09 7.93 11.73
CA GLY A 135 15.14 8.17 13.18
C GLY A 135 15.96 7.14 14.00
N SER A 136 16.42 6.04 13.39
CA SER A 136 17.16 4.97 14.06
C SER A 136 18.41 4.54 13.29
N LEU A 137 19.03 5.47 12.58
CA LEU A 137 20.26 5.23 11.82
C LEU A 137 21.44 4.97 12.74
N GLU A 138 22.39 4.16 12.29
CA GLU A 138 23.60 3.79 13.03
C GLU A 138 24.48 5.01 13.32
N LYS A 139 25.10 5.04 14.52
CA LYS A 139 25.89 6.19 14.99
C LYS A 139 27.07 6.52 14.06
N HIS A 140 27.70 5.52 13.47
CA HIS A 140 28.83 5.74 12.55
C HIS A 140 28.38 6.43 11.25
N LEU A 141 27.19 6.10 10.73
CA LEU A 141 26.62 6.75 9.58
C LEU A 141 26.16 8.18 9.88
N LEU A 142 25.54 8.41 11.05
CA LEU A 142 25.23 9.76 11.51
C LEU A 142 26.48 10.63 11.65
N LYS A 143 27.60 10.05 12.12
CA LYS A 143 28.89 10.75 12.19
C LYS A 143 29.45 11.05 10.81
N LYS A 144 29.30 10.13 9.85
CA LYS A 144 29.81 10.26 8.47
C LYS A 144 29.03 11.30 7.66
N TYR A 145 27.71 11.27 7.76
CA TYR A 145 26.82 12.08 6.90
C TYR A 145 26.22 13.32 7.61
N GLY A 146 26.41 13.45 8.93
CA GLY A 146 25.87 14.55 9.73
C GLY A 146 24.40 14.43 10.07
N SER A 147 23.61 13.72 9.25
CA SER A 147 22.17 13.50 9.44
C SER A 147 21.70 12.26 8.67
N ALA A 148 20.40 11.94 8.75
CA ALA A 148 19.77 10.85 7.99
C ALA A 148 19.54 11.26 6.52
N THR A 149 20.63 11.42 5.76
CA THR A 149 20.56 11.72 4.33
C THR A 149 20.11 10.49 3.52
N PRO A 150 19.66 10.67 2.24
CA PRO A 150 19.35 9.54 1.35
C PRO A 150 20.49 8.52 1.26
N GLU A 151 21.73 9.00 1.12
CA GLU A 151 22.94 8.17 0.99
C GLU A 151 23.20 7.38 2.29
N ALA A 152 22.99 8.01 3.45
CA ALA A 152 23.13 7.35 4.75
C ALA A 152 22.12 6.21 4.93
N LEU A 153 20.86 6.41 4.52
CA LEU A 153 19.82 5.36 4.53
C LEU A 153 20.17 4.19 3.60
N VAL A 154 20.69 4.51 2.43
CA VAL A 154 21.12 3.49 1.45
C VAL A 154 22.32 2.71 1.95
N GLU A 155 23.35 3.39 2.53
CA GLU A 155 24.53 2.73 3.07
C GLU A 155 24.15 1.79 4.24
N SER A 156 23.29 2.23 5.16
CA SER A 156 22.76 1.38 6.23
C SER A 156 22.08 0.12 5.67
N ALA A 157 21.23 0.27 4.66
CA ALA A 157 20.56 -0.88 4.05
C ALA A 157 21.57 -1.82 3.37
N MET A 158 22.57 -1.29 2.68
CA MET A 158 23.60 -2.11 2.02
C MET A 158 24.46 -2.88 3.04
N GLU A 159 24.78 -2.30 4.19
CA GLU A 159 25.48 -3.02 5.27
C GLU A 159 24.63 -4.21 5.76
N HIS A 160 23.34 -4.01 5.97
CA HIS A 160 22.43 -5.09 6.38
C HIS A 160 22.22 -6.16 5.30
N ILE A 161 22.14 -5.76 4.03
CA ILE A 161 22.06 -6.69 2.89
C ILE A 161 23.30 -7.55 2.85
N LYS A 162 24.49 -6.94 2.95
CA LYS A 162 25.75 -7.65 2.92
C LYS A 162 25.84 -8.73 4.00
N ILE A 163 25.40 -8.46 5.23
CA ILE A 163 25.37 -9.46 6.30
C ILE A 163 24.52 -10.68 5.90
N LEU A 164 23.37 -10.47 5.23
CA LEU A 164 22.51 -11.58 4.79
C LEU A 164 23.09 -12.31 3.59
N GLU A 165 23.68 -11.59 2.63
CA GLU A 165 24.34 -12.18 1.45
C GLU A 165 25.59 -12.98 1.82
N ASP A 166 26.39 -12.53 2.78
CA ASP A 166 27.54 -13.26 3.34
C ASP A 166 27.12 -14.59 4.02
N LEU A 167 25.83 -14.69 4.42
CA LEU A 167 25.18 -15.91 4.91
C LEU A 167 24.38 -16.63 3.80
N GLU A 168 24.58 -16.31 2.53
CA GLU A 168 23.87 -16.89 1.39
C GLU A 168 22.34 -16.83 1.52
N PHE A 169 21.81 -15.71 2.04
CA PHE A 169 20.39 -15.47 2.17
C PHE A 169 19.93 -14.35 1.25
N TYR A 170 19.01 -14.67 0.33
CA TYR A 170 18.55 -13.76 -0.74
C TYR A 170 17.04 -13.52 -0.74
N ASN A 171 16.29 -14.12 0.20
CA ASN A 171 14.85 -13.89 0.35
C ASN A 171 14.59 -12.60 1.12
N ILE A 172 15.01 -11.47 0.51
CA ILE A 172 15.12 -10.15 1.14
C ILE A 172 14.11 -9.18 0.53
N VAL A 173 13.53 -8.35 1.38
CA VAL A 173 12.75 -7.15 1.02
C VAL A 173 13.35 -5.95 1.73
N ILE A 174 13.37 -4.77 1.11
CA ILE A 174 14.03 -3.60 1.67
C ILE A 174 13.03 -2.47 1.86
N SER A 175 13.13 -1.77 2.98
CA SER A 175 12.41 -0.51 3.19
C SER A 175 13.32 0.57 3.78
N LEU A 176 13.24 1.78 3.20
CA LEU A 176 14.00 2.97 3.56
C LEU A 176 13.02 4.09 3.89
N LYS A 177 12.68 4.25 5.16
CA LYS A 177 11.61 5.16 5.58
C LYS A 177 12.17 6.44 6.18
N SER A 178 11.59 7.56 5.76
CA SER A 178 11.80 8.89 6.35
C SER A 178 10.44 9.59 6.51
N SER A 179 10.36 10.53 7.42
CA SER A 179 9.23 11.46 7.56
C SER A 179 9.31 12.61 6.55
N ASP A 180 10.51 12.88 6.03
CA ASP A 180 10.74 13.80 4.91
C ASP A 180 10.55 13.07 3.58
N ILE A 181 9.66 13.61 2.74
CA ILE A 181 9.28 13.00 1.46
C ILE A 181 10.46 12.99 0.49
N TYR A 182 11.20 14.10 0.40
CA TYR A 182 12.34 14.22 -0.51
C TYR A 182 13.41 13.18 -0.17
N THR A 183 13.81 13.11 1.10
CA THR A 183 14.77 12.12 1.60
C THR A 183 14.32 10.68 1.30
N ALA A 184 13.03 10.36 1.54
CA ALA A 184 12.51 9.02 1.26
C ALA A 184 12.56 8.70 -0.24
N VAL A 185 12.07 9.59 -1.09
CA VAL A 185 12.04 9.39 -2.55
C VAL A 185 13.46 9.21 -3.10
N GLN A 186 14.40 10.08 -2.71
CA GLN A 186 15.80 9.97 -3.15
C GLN A 186 16.45 8.67 -2.67
N ALA A 187 16.24 8.28 -1.41
CA ALA A 187 16.79 7.02 -0.86
C ALA A 187 16.29 5.79 -1.64
N TYR A 188 14.98 5.71 -1.93
CA TYR A 188 14.42 4.60 -2.71
C TYR A 188 14.90 4.62 -4.16
N THR A 189 15.02 5.79 -4.78
CA THR A 189 15.55 5.94 -6.13
C THR A 189 17.00 5.43 -6.20
N LEU A 190 17.87 5.91 -5.32
CA LEU A 190 19.27 5.45 -5.24
C LEU A 190 19.38 3.94 -4.94
N MET A 191 18.52 3.43 -4.07
CA MET A 191 18.50 1.99 -3.75
C MET A 191 18.05 1.15 -4.94
N SER A 192 17.09 1.64 -5.70
CA SER A 192 16.55 0.94 -6.88
C SER A 192 17.59 0.71 -7.98
N GLU A 193 18.62 1.55 -8.03
CA GLU A 193 19.75 1.45 -8.97
C GLU A 193 20.83 0.46 -8.50
N LYS A 194 20.89 0.19 -7.18
CA LYS A 194 21.96 -0.62 -6.58
C LYS A 194 21.63 -2.10 -6.44
N VAL A 195 20.36 -2.44 -6.28
CA VAL A 195 19.91 -3.82 -5.98
C VAL A 195 18.65 -4.18 -6.76
N ASP A 196 18.44 -5.46 -6.98
CA ASP A 196 17.24 -6.02 -7.61
C ASP A 196 16.23 -6.63 -6.60
N TYR A 197 16.43 -6.42 -5.30
CA TYR A 197 15.48 -6.83 -4.27
C TYR A 197 14.20 -6.02 -4.33
N PRO A 198 13.03 -6.63 -3.98
CA PRO A 198 11.76 -5.91 -3.85
C PRO A 198 11.84 -4.77 -2.82
N LEU A 199 11.20 -3.65 -3.13
CA LEU A 199 11.16 -2.48 -2.28
C LEU A 199 9.78 -2.30 -1.64
N HIS A 200 9.75 -2.17 -0.31
CA HIS A 200 8.57 -1.87 0.47
C HIS A 200 8.50 -0.37 0.77
N LEU A 201 7.65 0.34 0.05
CA LEU A 201 7.53 1.78 0.15
C LEU A 201 6.70 2.21 1.36
N GLY A 202 7.01 3.38 1.89
CA GLY A 202 6.22 4.03 2.92
C GLY A 202 6.86 5.32 3.41
N ILE A 203 6.03 6.29 3.75
CA ILE A 203 6.42 7.52 4.45
C ILE A 203 6.07 7.33 5.92
N THR A 204 7.03 7.50 6.83
CA THR A 204 6.78 7.38 8.26
C THR A 204 6.33 8.72 8.84
N GLU A 205 5.59 8.68 9.96
CA GLU A 205 5.15 9.90 10.67
C GLU A 205 4.40 10.89 9.74
N ALA A 206 3.54 10.35 8.88
CA ALA A 206 2.83 11.17 7.90
C ALA A 206 1.77 12.09 8.54
N GLY A 207 1.29 11.77 9.74
CA GLY A 207 0.30 12.54 10.48
C GLY A 207 -1.10 11.96 10.40
N GLY A 208 -2.10 12.77 10.80
CA GLY A 208 -3.52 12.37 10.76
C GLY A 208 -4.03 12.13 9.33
N ILE A 209 -5.22 11.54 9.21
CA ILE A 209 -5.78 11.01 7.96
C ILE A 209 -5.58 11.98 6.77
N LYS A 210 -6.10 13.21 6.85
CA LYS A 210 -6.04 14.16 5.73
C LYS A 210 -4.61 14.51 5.30
N LYS A 211 -3.74 14.90 6.25
CA LYS A 211 -2.36 15.30 5.94
C LYS A 211 -1.50 14.09 5.57
N GLY A 212 -1.70 12.97 6.27
CA GLY A 212 -0.97 11.74 6.03
C GLY A 212 -1.29 11.12 4.66
N THR A 213 -2.56 11.19 4.22
CA THR A 213 -2.96 10.79 2.87
C THR A 213 -2.21 11.60 1.82
N ILE A 214 -2.17 12.93 1.94
CA ILE A 214 -1.47 13.80 0.99
C ILE A 214 0.02 13.46 0.94
N LYS A 215 0.69 13.36 2.11
CA LYS A 215 2.10 13.02 2.20
C LYS A 215 2.42 11.66 1.57
N SER A 216 1.63 10.65 1.90
CA SER A 216 1.80 9.29 1.39
C SER A 216 1.55 9.22 -0.12
N SER A 217 0.51 9.91 -0.62
CA SER A 217 0.19 9.98 -2.04
C SER A 217 1.32 10.61 -2.84
N ILE A 218 1.92 11.70 -2.35
CA ILE A 218 3.05 12.35 -3.00
C ILE A 218 4.27 11.42 -2.98
N GLY A 219 4.70 10.93 -1.82
CA GLY A 219 5.93 10.17 -1.68
C GLY A 219 5.86 8.80 -2.35
N ILE A 220 4.83 8.01 -2.07
CA ILE A 220 4.63 6.69 -2.66
C ILE A 220 4.25 6.81 -4.14
N GLY A 221 3.34 7.73 -4.47
CA GLY A 221 2.90 7.95 -5.85
C GLY A 221 4.03 8.33 -6.79
N SER A 222 4.94 9.24 -6.38
CA SER A 222 6.08 9.62 -7.20
C SER A 222 7.06 8.46 -7.47
N LEU A 223 7.25 7.55 -6.51
CA LEU A 223 8.06 6.35 -6.70
C LEU A 223 7.37 5.34 -7.63
N LEU A 224 6.09 5.08 -7.43
CA LEU A 224 5.31 4.18 -8.28
C LEU A 224 5.26 4.66 -9.73
N MET A 225 5.16 5.97 -9.97
CA MET A 225 5.24 6.56 -11.31
C MET A 225 6.61 6.36 -11.99
N GLN A 226 7.67 6.18 -11.22
CA GLN A 226 9.02 5.81 -11.72
C GLN A 226 9.17 4.28 -11.88
N GLY A 227 8.12 3.51 -11.61
CA GLY A 227 8.17 2.04 -11.65
C GLY A 227 8.86 1.42 -10.43
N ILE A 228 9.08 2.18 -9.37
CA ILE A 228 9.75 1.74 -8.14
C ILE A 228 8.71 1.38 -7.09
N GLY A 229 8.79 0.15 -6.56
CA GLY A 229 7.96 -0.33 -5.46
C GLY A 229 7.21 -1.62 -5.78
N ASP A 230 7.24 -2.54 -4.82
CA ASP A 230 6.65 -3.88 -4.93
C ASP A 230 5.62 -4.15 -3.84
N THR A 231 5.75 -3.48 -2.70
CA THR A 231 4.72 -3.42 -1.66
C THR A 231 4.67 -2.01 -1.09
N ILE A 232 3.51 -1.60 -0.59
CA ILE A 232 3.31 -0.27 0.03
C ILE A 232 2.70 -0.39 1.42
N ARG A 233 3.04 0.55 2.30
CA ARG A 233 2.35 0.76 3.57
C ARG A 233 2.14 2.24 3.82
N ILE A 234 0.89 2.62 4.01
CA ILE A 234 0.49 3.94 4.48
C ILE A 234 0.67 3.99 6.00
N SER A 235 1.05 5.13 6.55
CA SER A 235 1.20 5.33 7.99
C SER A 235 0.39 6.55 8.43
N LEU A 236 -0.76 6.31 9.07
CA LEU A 236 -1.68 7.35 9.52
C LEU A 236 -1.83 7.30 11.05
N THR A 237 -2.04 8.45 11.66
CA THR A 237 -2.53 8.54 13.03
C THR A 237 -4.06 8.38 12.98
N GLY A 238 -4.53 7.11 13.02
CA GLY A 238 -5.94 6.76 12.88
C GLY A 238 -6.19 5.24 12.90
N ASP A 239 -7.36 4.82 12.46
CA ASP A 239 -7.68 3.39 12.29
C ASP A 239 -6.81 2.79 11.16
N PRO A 240 -6.13 1.66 11.36
CA PRO A 240 -5.34 1.01 10.32
C PRO A 240 -6.12 0.60 9.07
N VAL A 241 -7.44 0.46 9.14
CA VAL A 241 -8.31 0.22 7.98
C VAL A 241 -8.20 1.36 6.97
N GLU A 242 -8.14 2.62 7.45
CA GLU A 242 -7.94 3.78 6.58
C GLU A 242 -6.60 3.76 5.82
N GLU A 243 -5.55 3.17 6.44
CA GLU A 243 -4.28 2.97 5.76
C GLU A 243 -4.42 2.07 4.51
N VAL A 244 -5.26 1.03 4.61
CA VAL A 244 -5.53 0.10 3.49
C VAL A 244 -6.30 0.81 2.38
N HIS A 245 -7.37 1.53 2.72
CA HIS A 245 -8.18 2.28 1.77
C HIS A 245 -7.31 3.28 0.98
N VAL A 246 -6.55 4.13 1.68
CA VAL A 246 -5.64 5.09 1.04
C VAL A 246 -4.60 4.40 0.17
N GLY A 247 -4.04 3.26 0.61
CA GLY A 247 -3.10 2.48 -0.19
C GLY A 247 -3.70 1.98 -1.50
N LYS A 248 -4.91 1.40 -1.44
CA LYS A 248 -5.65 0.96 -2.63
C LYS A 248 -6.00 2.13 -3.55
N ASP A 249 -6.41 3.27 -3.00
CA ASP A 249 -6.77 4.45 -3.79
C ASP A 249 -5.58 5.08 -4.51
N ILE A 250 -4.38 5.07 -3.90
CA ILE A 250 -3.14 5.45 -4.59
C ILE A 250 -2.90 4.53 -5.79
N LEU A 251 -3.03 3.21 -5.62
CA LEU A 251 -2.84 2.25 -6.72
C LEU A 251 -3.89 2.41 -7.82
N ARG A 252 -5.17 2.62 -7.47
CA ARG A 252 -6.27 2.89 -8.42
C ARG A 252 -6.03 4.17 -9.20
N SER A 253 -5.63 5.25 -8.50
CA SER A 253 -5.34 6.55 -9.12
C SER A 253 -4.21 6.49 -10.15
N LEU A 254 -3.29 5.53 -9.99
CA LEU A 254 -2.18 5.27 -10.91
C LEU A 254 -2.49 4.17 -11.95
N ASN A 255 -3.72 3.64 -11.99
CA ASN A 255 -4.10 2.48 -12.81
C ASN A 255 -3.22 1.23 -12.59
N LEU A 256 -2.70 1.05 -11.37
CA LEU A 256 -1.94 -0.12 -10.93
C LEU A 256 -2.82 -1.16 -10.25
N LEU A 257 -4.06 -0.80 -9.92
CA LEU A 257 -5.12 -1.66 -9.41
C LEU A 257 -6.42 -1.27 -10.11
N ASN A 258 -7.10 -2.24 -10.73
CA ASN A 258 -8.32 -2.03 -11.52
C ASN A 258 -9.43 -2.96 -11.02
N ASP A 259 -9.76 -2.87 -9.74
CA ASP A 259 -10.72 -3.72 -9.04
C ASP A 259 -12.08 -3.05 -8.79
N LYS A 260 -12.19 -1.74 -9.02
CA LYS A 260 -13.38 -0.93 -8.75
C LYS A 260 -13.71 -0.01 -9.90
N ILE A 261 -14.93 0.50 -9.89
CA ILE A 261 -15.38 1.55 -10.82
C ILE A 261 -14.60 2.83 -10.53
N LYS A 262 -13.96 3.39 -11.56
CA LYS A 262 -13.29 4.67 -11.50
C LYS A 262 -14.26 5.79 -11.81
N ILE A 263 -14.43 6.74 -10.91
CA ILE A 263 -15.24 7.93 -11.15
C ILE A 263 -14.39 9.08 -11.70
N VAL A 264 -14.91 9.74 -12.71
CA VAL A 264 -14.39 10.99 -13.26
C VAL A 264 -15.50 12.03 -13.18
N SER A 265 -15.36 13.01 -12.31
CA SER A 265 -16.33 14.11 -12.18
C SER A 265 -15.67 15.45 -12.53
N CYS A 266 -16.41 16.34 -13.20
CA CYS A 266 -15.91 17.67 -13.47
C CYS A 266 -16.00 18.54 -12.18
N PRO A 267 -15.12 19.55 -12.03
CA PRO A 267 -15.31 20.53 -10.97
C PRO A 267 -16.56 21.36 -11.23
N THR A 268 -17.26 21.75 -10.16
CA THR A 268 -18.41 22.65 -10.25
C THR A 268 -17.96 24.02 -10.81
N CYS A 269 -18.62 24.48 -11.86
CA CYS A 269 -18.38 25.80 -12.46
C CYS A 269 -19.70 26.48 -12.81
N GLY A 270 -19.66 27.72 -13.31
CA GLY A 270 -20.86 28.50 -13.66
C GLY A 270 -21.72 27.91 -14.78
N ARG A 271 -21.28 26.83 -15.44
CA ARG A 271 -22.05 26.09 -16.45
C ARG A 271 -22.80 24.88 -15.89
N CYS A 272 -22.58 24.54 -14.61
CA CYS A 272 -23.22 23.40 -13.98
C CYS A 272 -24.73 23.63 -13.87
N ASN A 273 -25.53 22.68 -14.35
CA ASN A 273 -27.00 22.78 -14.38
C ASN A 273 -27.70 21.81 -13.41
N ILE A 274 -26.94 21.08 -12.60
CA ILE A 274 -27.43 20.10 -11.63
C ILE A 274 -26.71 20.29 -10.30
N ASP A 275 -27.22 19.71 -9.23
CA ASP A 275 -26.47 19.57 -7.98
C ASP A 275 -25.43 18.43 -8.13
N LEU A 276 -24.34 18.76 -8.84
CA LEU A 276 -23.29 17.80 -9.18
C LEU A 276 -22.65 17.17 -7.95
N ILE A 277 -22.51 17.94 -6.86
CA ILE A 277 -21.88 17.45 -5.63
C ILE A 277 -22.72 16.32 -5.01
N SER A 278 -24.02 16.56 -4.87
CA SER A 278 -24.93 15.53 -4.33
C SER A 278 -25.01 14.31 -5.24
N VAL A 279 -25.11 14.50 -6.56
CA VAL A 279 -25.14 13.40 -7.54
C VAL A 279 -23.86 12.57 -7.50
N ALA A 280 -22.69 13.22 -7.46
CA ALA A 280 -21.40 12.51 -7.40
C ALA A 280 -21.27 11.71 -6.11
N ASN A 281 -21.56 12.32 -4.96
CA ASN A 281 -21.50 11.63 -3.66
C ASN A 281 -22.45 10.45 -3.57
N GLU A 282 -23.67 10.59 -4.11
CA GLU A 282 -24.67 9.51 -4.13
C GLU A 282 -24.21 8.35 -5.02
N VAL A 283 -23.68 8.64 -6.21
CA VAL A 283 -23.13 7.60 -7.10
C VAL A 283 -21.95 6.91 -6.44
N GLU A 284 -20.97 7.66 -5.86
CA GLU A 284 -19.83 7.09 -5.17
C GLU A 284 -20.24 6.12 -4.08
N GLU A 285 -21.23 6.48 -3.24
CA GLU A 285 -21.69 5.60 -2.16
C GLU A 285 -22.40 4.34 -2.70
N LYS A 286 -23.23 4.47 -3.73
CA LYS A 286 -23.96 3.34 -4.29
C LYS A 286 -23.07 2.34 -5.04
N ILE A 287 -22.00 2.79 -5.69
CA ILE A 287 -21.09 1.91 -6.44
C ILE A 287 -19.90 1.38 -5.62
N LYS A 288 -19.73 1.83 -4.38
CA LYS A 288 -18.60 1.49 -3.50
C LYS A 288 -18.29 -0.01 -3.41
N ASN A 289 -19.35 -0.84 -3.41
CA ASN A 289 -19.25 -2.29 -3.29
C ASN A 289 -19.38 -3.03 -4.63
N ILE A 290 -19.36 -2.31 -5.75
CA ILE A 290 -19.44 -2.92 -7.08
C ILE A 290 -18.02 -3.14 -7.60
N ASP A 291 -17.67 -4.42 -7.82
CA ASP A 291 -16.38 -4.85 -8.34
C ASP A 291 -16.43 -4.95 -9.87
N LYS A 292 -16.37 -3.82 -10.55
CA LYS A 292 -16.32 -3.72 -12.01
C LYS A 292 -15.16 -2.83 -12.44
N ASN A 293 -14.38 -3.30 -13.40
CA ASN A 293 -13.29 -2.50 -13.99
C ASN A 293 -13.85 -1.64 -15.13
N MET A 294 -14.38 -0.47 -14.79
CA MET A 294 -14.88 0.51 -15.75
C MET A 294 -14.71 1.94 -15.25
N THR A 295 -14.77 2.89 -16.15
CA THR A 295 -14.75 4.32 -15.84
C THR A 295 -16.12 4.94 -16.03
N VAL A 296 -16.65 5.56 -15.00
CA VAL A 296 -17.93 6.26 -14.99
C VAL A 296 -17.71 7.76 -14.88
N ALA A 297 -18.32 8.54 -15.75
CA ALA A 297 -18.21 10.00 -15.76
C ALA A 297 -19.48 10.67 -15.24
N ILE A 298 -19.32 11.68 -14.39
CA ILE A 298 -20.41 12.50 -13.84
C ILE A 298 -20.12 13.97 -14.19
N MET A 299 -20.87 14.52 -15.14
CA MET A 299 -20.61 15.83 -15.70
C MET A 299 -21.76 16.82 -15.42
N GLY A 300 -21.42 18.01 -14.96
CA GLY A 300 -22.39 19.04 -14.56
C GLY A 300 -23.09 19.77 -15.72
N CYS A 301 -22.61 19.64 -16.96
CA CYS A 301 -23.24 20.26 -18.14
C CYS A 301 -23.11 19.41 -19.38
N ALA A 302 -24.11 19.48 -20.26
CA ALA A 302 -24.16 18.74 -21.53
C ALA A 302 -23.21 19.30 -22.62
N VAL A 303 -22.70 20.53 -22.46
CA VAL A 303 -21.89 21.21 -23.48
C VAL A 303 -20.52 20.56 -23.66
N ASN A 304 -19.80 20.38 -22.56
CA ASN A 304 -18.46 19.80 -22.58
C ASN A 304 -18.41 18.35 -22.05
N GLY A 305 -19.47 17.94 -21.33
CA GLY A 305 -19.48 16.67 -20.59
C GLY A 305 -19.09 15.44 -21.45
N PRO A 306 -19.77 15.15 -22.54
CA PRO A 306 -19.42 13.99 -23.38
C PRO A 306 -18.02 14.09 -24.02
N GLY A 307 -17.56 15.31 -24.33
CA GLY A 307 -16.23 15.55 -24.90
C GLY A 307 -15.11 15.35 -23.90
N GLU A 308 -15.24 15.91 -22.70
CA GLU A 308 -14.26 15.78 -21.60
C GLU A 308 -14.23 14.35 -21.04
N ALA A 309 -15.34 13.63 -21.12
CA ALA A 309 -15.47 12.25 -20.63
C ALA A 309 -15.45 11.20 -21.75
N ARG A 310 -14.87 11.50 -22.92
CA ARG A 310 -14.83 10.58 -24.07
C ARG A 310 -14.21 9.22 -23.75
N GLU A 311 -13.23 9.20 -22.87
CA GLU A 311 -12.53 7.99 -22.46
C GLU A 311 -13.29 7.19 -21.39
N ALA A 312 -14.40 7.72 -20.85
CA ALA A 312 -15.23 6.98 -19.89
C ALA A 312 -16.08 5.94 -20.61
N ASP A 313 -16.23 4.78 -20.00
CA ASP A 313 -17.07 3.70 -20.55
C ASP A 313 -18.54 4.06 -20.54
N LEU A 314 -18.96 4.77 -19.48
CA LEU A 314 -20.34 5.23 -19.27
C LEU A 314 -20.34 6.58 -18.56
N GLY A 315 -21.36 7.40 -18.77
CA GLY A 315 -21.48 8.61 -18.00
C GLY A 315 -22.79 9.36 -18.17
N ILE A 316 -23.02 10.31 -17.28
CA ILE A 316 -24.13 11.25 -17.32
C ILE A 316 -23.62 12.69 -17.41
N ALA A 317 -24.41 13.53 -18.10
CA ALA A 317 -24.15 14.95 -18.17
C ALA A 317 -25.43 15.73 -17.88
N GLY A 318 -25.36 16.65 -16.91
CA GLY A 318 -26.51 17.45 -16.49
C GLY A 318 -26.94 18.50 -17.53
N GLY A 319 -28.24 18.78 -17.59
CA GLY A 319 -28.85 19.83 -18.38
C GLY A 319 -29.98 20.50 -17.60
N LYS A 320 -30.65 21.50 -18.19
CA LYS A 320 -31.77 22.19 -17.54
C LYS A 320 -33.01 21.29 -17.55
N GLY A 321 -33.31 20.63 -16.42
CA GLY A 321 -34.45 19.71 -16.26
C GLY A 321 -34.30 18.36 -16.97
N GLU A 322 -33.28 18.19 -17.78
CA GLU A 322 -32.93 16.97 -18.51
C GLU A 322 -31.44 16.65 -18.29
N GLY A 323 -31.05 15.39 -18.51
CA GLY A 323 -29.66 14.99 -18.60
C GLY A 323 -29.40 14.17 -19.83
N LEU A 324 -28.16 13.88 -20.09
CA LEU A 324 -27.70 12.99 -21.15
C LEU A 324 -27.01 11.78 -20.53
N LEU A 325 -27.39 10.60 -20.98
CA LEU A 325 -26.63 9.38 -20.80
C LEU A 325 -25.73 9.18 -22.02
N PHE A 326 -24.46 8.91 -21.81
CA PHE A 326 -23.50 8.68 -22.90
C PHE A 326 -22.60 7.48 -22.60
N ARG A 327 -22.09 6.87 -23.66
CA ARG A 327 -21.16 5.74 -23.62
C ARG A 327 -20.00 6.05 -24.56
N LYS A 328 -18.78 6.06 -24.03
CA LYS A 328 -17.54 6.40 -24.79
C LYS A 328 -17.65 7.72 -25.57
N GLY A 329 -18.25 8.72 -24.94
CA GLY A 329 -18.46 10.05 -25.51
C GLY A 329 -19.66 10.18 -26.47
N GLU A 330 -20.31 9.09 -26.83
CA GLU A 330 -21.52 9.11 -27.72
C GLU A 330 -22.79 9.16 -26.87
N ILE A 331 -23.69 10.08 -27.22
CA ILE A 331 -24.98 10.22 -26.52
C ILE A 331 -25.86 9.03 -26.84
N VAL A 332 -26.25 8.28 -25.81
CA VAL A 332 -27.17 7.13 -25.93
C VAL A 332 -28.60 7.59 -25.88
N ARG A 333 -28.97 8.40 -24.90
CA ARG A 333 -30.33 8.94 -24.73
C ARG A 333 -30.36 10.15 -23.81
N LYS A 334 -31.46 10.90 -23.90
CA LYS A 334 -31.83 11.89 -22.90
C LYS A 334 -32.50 11.20 -21.70
N ILE A 335 -32.26 11.68 -20.52
CA ILE A 335 -32.85 11.21 -19.26
C ILE A 335 -33.43 12.39 -18.47
N LYS A 336 -34.40 12.14 -17.61
CA LYS A 336 -34.96 13.18 -16.73
C LYS A 336 -33.93 13.61 -15.68
N GLY A 337 -33.92 14.89 -15.34
CA GLY A 337 -32.97 15.45 -14.36
C GLY A 337 -33.03 14.77 -12.99
N ASP A 338 -34.24 14.35 -12.56
CA ASP A 338 -34.46 13.71 -11.24
C ASP A 338 -34.10 12.20 -11.23
N SER A 339 -33.80 11.60 -12.38
CA SER A 339 -33.51 10.16 -12.50
C SER A 339 -32.06 9.89 -12.91
N LEU A 340 -31.17 10.88 -12.81
CA LEU A 340 -29.77 10.76 -13.28
C LEU A 340 -29.00 9.61 -12.63
N VAL A 341 -29.17 9.45 -11.33
CA VAL A 341 -28.45 8.42 -10.55
C VAL A 341 -29.00 7.04 -10.85
N GLU A 342 -30.33 6.88 -10.80
CA GLU A 342 -30.99 5.59 -11.05
C GLU A 342 -30.69 5.07 -12.46
N GLU A 343 -30.82 5.92 -13.48
CA GLU A 343 -30.53 5.56 -14.87
C GLU A 343 -29.05 5.17 -15.08
N LEU A 344 -28.14 5.87 -14.40
CA LEU A 344 -26.71 5.54 -14.44
C LEU A 344 -26.44 4.17 -13.80
N LEU A 345 -27.03 3.89 -12.63
CA LEU A 345 -26.87 2.62 -11.92
C LEU A 345 -27.43 1.44 -12.71
N GLU A 346 -28.63 1.61 -13.31
CA GLU A 346 -29.20 0.59 -14.19
C GLU A 346 -28.29 0.26 -15.38
N GLU A 347 -27.61 1.25 -15.95
CA GLU A 347 -26.68 1.01 -17.05
C GLU A 347 -25.34 0.40 -16.56
N ILE A 348 -24.89 0.75 -15.36
CA ILE A 348 -23.75 0.09 -14.72
C ILE A 348 -24.03 -1.39 -14.51
N ASP A 349 -25.24 -1.75 -14.07
CA ASP A 349 -25.62 -3.15 -13.84
C ASP A 349 -25.62 -3.98 -15.12
N LYS A 350 -25.98 -3.37 -16.27
CA LYS A 350 -26.00 -4.01 -17.59
C LYS A 350 -24.61 -4.14 -18.24
N PHE A 351 -23.60 -3.43 -17.71
CA PHE A 351 -22.24 -3.43 -18.22
C PHE A 351 -21.43 -4.63 -17.70
#